data_369edb58923f3f1cf453d85a0bf1ce0f
#
_entry.id   369edb58923f3f1cf453d85a0bf1ce0f
#
_cell.length_a   1.000
_cell.length_b   1.000
_cell.length_c   1.000
_cell.angle_alpha   90.00
_cell.angle_beta   90.00
_cell.angle_gamma   90.00
#
_symmetry.space_group_name_H-M   'P 1'
#
loop_
_entity.id
_entity.type
_entity.pdbx_description
1 polymer ?
#
loop_
_entity_poly.entity_id
_entity_poly.type
_entity_poly.pdbx_seq_one_letter_code
_entity_poly.pdbx_strand_id
1 'polypeptide(L)'
;MDHDERLRLAADLTERLLDRHGAAIVAVGVHGSVARGDDGQESDLDLAVVTTGPEAQVADRSLYLRDPGLVVDLGAIAADAYLEEAGHIGPAWPLAADQYVNHLAVHDPGGFFHKLRHVHEAAVEEAGPEVFAAAAGFDLVQLLSWDATARGAELAGDLLTAQAALKEAAVLAALVVGLHTRTPYRNLSHALHATAATGAAGPAFAEAYRRLLDPTAEPALQVLALGRARDALLTLADREGIPYQAPGLDAFV
;
A
#
# COMPACT_ATOMS: atom_id res chain seq x y z
N MET A 1 14.04 -3.33 20.30
CA MET A 1 15.23 -3.64 19.47
C MET A 1 15.60 -2.35 18.75
N ASP A 2 16.90 -2.03 18.68
CA ASP A 2 17.35 -0.86 17.90
C ASP A 2 17.56 -1.21 16.41
N HIS A 3 17.88 -0.21 15.61
CA HIS A 3 18.10 -0.33 14.16
C HIS A 3 19.22 -1.34 13.83
N ASP A 4 20.38 -1.20 14.47
CA ASP A 4 21.54 -2.06 14.20
C ASP A 4 21.30 -3.51 14.60
N GLU A 5 20.51 -3.74 15.65
CA GLU A 5 20.11 -5.08 16.08
C GLU A 5 19.19 -5.74 15.05
N ARG A 6 18.27 -4.98 14.44
CA ARG A 6 17.42 -5.49 13.34
C ARG A 6 18.24 -5.87 12.11
N LEU A 7 19.21 -5.03 11.74
CA LEU A 7 20.10 -5.34 10.62
C LEU A 7 20.97 -6.57 10.87
N ARG A 8 21.46 -6.77 12.10
CA ARG A 8 22.19 -8.00 12.47
C ARG A 8 21.28 -9.22 12.38
N LEU A 9 20.05 -9.13 12.86
CA LEU A 9 19.07 -10.21 12.74
C LEU A 9 18.74 -10.52 11.27
N ALA A 10 18.59 -9.50 10.43
CA ALA A 10 18.39 -9.70 8.99
C ALA A 10 19.57 -10.47 8.35
N ALA A 11 20.81 -10.15 8.73
CA ALA A 11 21.99 -10.85 8.26
C ALA A 11 22.00 -12.33 8.73
N ASP A 12 21.74 -12.58 10.03
CA ASP A 12 21.68 -13.94 10.58
C ASP A 12 20.57 -14.79 9.92
N LEU A 13 19.40 -14.20 9.65
CA LEU A 13 18.30 -14.87 8.95
C LEU A 13 18.68 -15.17 7.50
N THR A 14 19.36 -14.22 6.84
CA THR A 14 19.84 -14.39 5.47
C THR A 14 20.84 -15.54 5.36
N GLU A 15 21.82 -15.64 6.26
CA GLU A 15 22.77 -16.75 6.29
C GLU A 15 22.04 -18.11 6.40
N ARG A 16 21.08 -18.22 7.31
CA ARG A 16 20.29 -19.45 7.49
C ARG A 16 19.45 -19.80 6.26
N LEU A 17 18.91 -18.79 5.58
CA LEU A 17 18.16 -19.00 4.34
C LEU A 17 19.08 -19.50 3.22
N LEU A 18 20.28 -18.93 3.10
CA LEU A 18 21.28 -19.35 2.11
C LEU A 18 21.80 -20.76 2.41
N ASP A 19 22.07 -21.09 3.67
CA ASP A 19 22.49 -22.45 4.08
C ASP A 19 21.44 -23.50 3.73
N ARG A 20 20.17 -23.14 3.84
CA ARG A 20 19.06 -24.08 3.58
C ARG A 20 18.68 -24.20 2.12
N HIS A 21 18.67 -23.09 1.39
CA HIS A 21 18.11 -23.01 0.03
C HIS A 21 19.16 -22.73 -1.04
N GLY A 22 20.35 -22.26 -0.66
CA GLY A 22 21.50 -22.10 -1.55
C GLY A 22 21.20 -21.29 -2.79
N ALA A 23 21.51 -21.84 -3.96
CA ALA A 23 21.34 -21.18 -5.25
C ALA A 23 19.88 -20.91 -5.65
N ALA A 24 18.89 -21.42 -4.92
CA ALA A 24 17.49 -21.06 -5.16
C ALA A 24 17.16 -19.63 -4.70
N ILE A 25 18.01 -19.00 -3.88
CA ILE A 25 17.87 -17.60 -3.47
C ILE A 25 18.69 -16.73 -4.42
N VAL A 26 18.01 -15.77 -5.05
CA VAL A 26 18.60 -14.77 -5.96
C VAL A 26 19.11 -13.56 -5.18
N ALA A 27 18.27 -13.05 -4.25
CA ALA A 27 18.60 -11.92 -3.40
C ALA A 27 17.79 -11.96 -2.10
N VAL A 28 18.30 -11.32 -1.06
CA VAL A 28 17.59 -11.01 0.19
C VAL A 28 17.83 -9.55 0.53
N GLY A 29 16.76 -8.83 0.82
CA GLY A 29 16.83 -7.43 1.22
C GLY A 29 15.84 -7.10 2.32
N VAL A 30 16.19 -6.11 3.12
CA VAL A 30 15.26 -5.46 4.05
C VAL A 30 14.52 -4.36 3.30
N HIS A 31 13.22 -4.20 3.55
CA HIS A 31 12.45 -3.06 3.07
C HIS A 31 11.69 -2.36 4.22
N GLY A 32 10.74 -1.48 3.92
CA GLY A 32 9.95 -0.81 4.95
C GLY A 32 10.75 0.20 5.79
N SER A 33 10.36 0.37 7.04
CA SER A 33 10.93 1.40 7.93
C SER A 33 12.41 1.19 8.22
N VAL A 34 12.84 -0.05 8.38
CA VAL A 34 14.25 -0.39 8.66
C VAL A 34 15.14 0.00 7.46
N ALA A 35 14.71 -0.31 6.24
CA ALA A 35 15.50 0.06 5.05
C ALA A 35 15.62 1.58 4.86
N ARG A 36 14.61 2.34 5.27
CA ARG A 36 14.62 3.81 5.23
C ARG A 36 15.36 4.46 6.39
N GLY A 37 15.64 3.72 7.49
CA GLY A 37 16.23 4.26 8.71
C GLY A 37 15.27 5.13 9.51
N ASP A 38 13.95 4.97 9.33
CA ASP A 38 12.90 5.67 10.09
C ASP A 38 12.14 4.73 11.05
N ASP A 39 12.74 3.57 11.37
CA ASP A 39 12.20 2.57 12.29
C ASP A 39 12.24 3.04 13.75
N GLY A 40 11.17 2.71 14.48
CA GLY A 40 11.03 2.95 15.91
C GLY A 40 11.18 1.65 16.72
N GLN A 41 10.99 1.73 18.04
CA GLN A 41 11.09 0.58 18.93
C GLN A 41 10.12 -0.56 18.57
N GLU A 42 8.93 -0.22 18.12
CA GLU A 42 7.83 -1.14 17.79
C GLU A 42 7.79 -1.53 16.31
N SER A 43 8.76 -1.07 15.51
CA SER A 43 8.82 -1.44 14.10
C SER A 43 9.14 -2.92 13.93
N ASP A 44 8.47 -3.56 13.00
CA ASP A 44 8.75 -4.89 12.49
C ASP A 44 10.04 -4.93 11.64
N LEU A 45 10.40 -6.11 11.20
CA LEU A 45 11.48 -6.34 10.25
C LEU A 45 10.91 -7.02 9.00
N ASP A 46 10.87 -6.28 7.91
CA ASP A 46 10.37 -6.74 6.62
C ASP A 46 11.51 -7.25 5.74
N LEU A 47 11.47 -8.53 5.35
CA LEU A 47 12.44 -9.18 4.49
C LEU A 47 11.81 -9.60 3.16
N ALA A 48 12.38 -9.14 2.06
CA ALA A 48 12.10 -9.64 0.72
C ALA A 48 13.12 -10.74 0.38
N VAL A 49 12.64 -11.96 0.18
CA VAL A 49 13.44 -13.11 -0.26
C VAL A 49 13.11 -13.41 -1.71
N VAL A 50 14.00 -13.03 -2.60
CA VAL A 50 13.84 -13.23 -4.04
C VAL A 50 14.39 -14.60 -4.42
N THR A 51 13.57 -15.38 -5.11
CA THR A 51 13.88 -16.77 -5.46
C THR A 51 13.98 -16.96 -6.98
N THR A 52 14.60 -18.07 -7.39
CA THR A 52 14.67 -18.44 -8.81
C THR A 52 13.30 -18.82 -9.39
N GLY A 53 12.36 -19.24 -8.53
CA GLY A 53 11.02 -19.62 -8.92
C GLY A 53 10.28 -20.32 -7.76
N PRO A 54 9.03 -20.73 -7.97
CA PRO A 54 8.21 -21.35 -6.93
C PRO A 54 8.78 -22.69 -6.42
N GLU A 55 9.63 -23.34 -7.22
CA GLU A 55 10.33 -24.57 -6.86
C GLU A 55 11.34 -24.38 -5.72
N ALA A 56 11.73 -23.16 -5.40
CA ALA A 56 12.64 -22.85 -4.29
C ALA A 56 12.07 -23.24 -2.91
N GLN A 57 10.74 -23.44 -2.83
CA GLN A 57 10.01 -23.83 -1.61
C GLN A 57 10.28 -22.91 -0.40
N VAL A 58 10.59 -21.65 -0.64
CA VAL A 58 10.60 -20.60 0.38
C VAL A 58 9.17 -20.10 0.49
N ALA A 59 8.60 -20.14 1.69
CA ALA A 59 7.23 -19.69 1.92
C ALA A 59 7.22 -18.35 2.64
N ASP A 60 6.22 -17.52 2.33
CA ASP A 60 5.89 -16.34 3.11
C ASP A 60 5.63 -16.70 4.57
N ARG A 61 6.16 -15.91 5.48
CA ARG A 61 5.99 -16.14 6.91
C ARG A 61 6.01 -14.83 7.67
N SER A 62 4.99 -14.63 8.49
CA SER A 62 5.00 -13.63 9.55
C SER A 62 5.21 -14.34 10.88
N LEU A 63 6.27 -14.01 11.58
CA LEU A 63 6.68 -14.65 12.83
C LEU A 63 6.85 -13.61 13.93
N TYR A 64 6.29 -13.90 15.08
CA TYR A 64 6.58 -13.13 16.29
C TYR A 64 7.71 -13.81 17.07
N LEU A 65 8.86 -13.15 17.14
CA LEU A 65 9.98 -13.56 18.00
C LEU A 65 9.71 -13.06 19.40
N ARG A 66 9.41 -13.98 20.34
CA ARG A 66 9.07 -13.62 21.72
C ARG A 66 10.23 -12.91 22.45
N ASP A 67 11.45 -13.28 22.14
CA ASP A 67 12.67 -12.63 22.58
C ASP A 67 13.47 -12.26 21.32
N PRO A 68 13.59 -11.00 21.02
CA PRO A 68 13.39 -9.77 21.79
C PRO A 68 11.98 -9.10 21.70
N GLY A 69 10.95 -9.78 21.23
CA GLY A 69 9.61 -9.18 21.09
C GLY A 69 9.46 -8.44 19.76
N LEU A 70 9.75 -9.09 18.63
CA LEU A 70 9.78 -8.51 17.30
C LEU A 70 8.89 -9.30 16.35
N VAL A 71 8.12 -8.62 15.51
CA VAL A 71 7.51 -9.22 14.32
C VAL A 71 8.54 -9.22 13.19
N VAL A 72 8.69 -10.35 12.53
CA VAL A 72 9.48 -10.50 11.32
C VAL A 72 8.55 -10.98 10.21
N ASP A 73 8.43 -10.18 9.18
CA ASP A 73 7.70 -10.52 7.97
C ASP A 73 8.68 -10.90 6.86
N LEU A 74 8.55 -12.14 6.38
CA LEU A 74 9.34 -12.66 5.29
C LEU A 74 8.42 -12.91 4.09
N GLY A 75 8.54 -12.07 3.08
CA GLY A 75 7.90 -12.23 1.78
C GLY A 75 8.82 -12.95 0.81
N ALA A 76 8.37 -14.11 0.27
CA ALA A 76 9.13 -14.87 -0.72
C ALA A 76 8.48 -14.74 -2.08
N ILE A 77 9.21 -14.23 -3.06
CA ILE A 77 8.71 -13.99 -4.40
C ILE A 77 9.71 -14.45 -5.47
N ALA A 78 9.20 -15.04 -6.55
CA ALA A 78 10.04 -15.37 -7.71
C ALA A 78 10.55 -14.08 -8.39
N ALA A 79 11.81 -14.11 -8.83
CA ALA A 79 12.47 -12.92 -9.41
C ALA A 79 11.69 -12.31 -10.58
N ASP A 80 11.19 -13.14 -11.48
CA ASP A 80 10.44 -12.66 -12.66
C ASP A 80 9.08 -12.07 -12.24
N ALA A 81 8.38 -12.70 -11.30
CA ALA A 81 7.10 -12.18 -10.78
C ALA A 81 7.29 -10.84 -10.07
N TYR A 82 8.37 -10.68 -9.31
CA TYR A 82 8.64 -9.43 -8.61
C TYR A 82 8.97 -8.27 -9.58
N LEU A 83 9.69 -8.57 -10.66
CA LEU A 83 9.93 -7.59 -11.72
C LEU A 83 8.65 -7.25 -12.49
N GLU A 84 7.78 -8.23 -12.74
CA GLU A 84 6.48 -8.00 -13.36
C GLU A 84 5.59 -7.10 -12.49
N GLU A 85 5.49 -7.40 -11.19
CA GLU A 85 4.77 -6.55 -10.24
C GLU A 85 5.32 -5.13 -10.18
N ALA A 86 6.65 -4.97 -10.13
CA ALA A 86 7.29 -3.66 -10.11
C ALA A 86 7.03 -2.84 -11.39
N GLY A 87 6.81 -3.50 -12.51
CA GLY A 87 6.45 -2.89 -13.80
C GLY A 87 4.98 -2.52 -13.94
N HIS A 88 4.15 -2.82 -12.93
CA HIS A 88 2.70 -2.62 -13.01
C HIS A 88 2.22 -1.47 -12.12
N ILE A 89 1.46 -0.53 -12.69
CA ILE A 89 0.79 0.54 -11.95
C ILE A 89 -0.67 0.14 -11.74
N GLY A 90 -0.95 -0.42 -10.57
CA GLY A 90 -2.30 -0.85 -10.18
C GLY A 90 -2.92 0.02 -9.08
N PRO A 91 -4.14 -0.31 -8.63
CA PRO A 91 -4.85 0.44 -7.59
C PRO A 91 -4.05 0.60 -6.28
N ALA A 92 -3.35 -0.44 -5.84
CA ALA A 92 -2.53 -0.39 -4.63
C ALA A 92 -1.17 0.34 -4.80
N TRP A 93 -0.84 0.81 -6.01
CA TRP A 93 0.47 1.40 -6.32
C TRP A 93 0.95 2.45 -5.30
N PRO A 94 0.12 3.38 -4.79
CA PRO A 94 0.61 4.39 -3.84
C PRO A 94 1.20 3.80 -2.55
N LEU A 95 0.74 2.64 -2.11
CA LEU A 95 1.25 1.94 -0.93
C LEU A 95 2.30 0.89 -1.27
N ALA A 96 2.26 0.32 -2.49
CA ALA A 96 3.17 -0.72 -2.93
C ALA A 96 4.51 -0.17 -3.45
N ALA A 97 4.53 1.04 -3.99
CA ALA A 97 5.70 1.60 -4.67
C ALA A 97 6.97 1.63 -3.82
N ASP A 98 6.84 1.87 -2.51
CA ASP A 98 7.97 1.95 -1.59
C ASP A 98 8.81 0.67 -1.56
N GLN A 99 8.15 -0.50 -1.63
CA GLN A 99 8.83 -1.80 -1.63
C GLN A 99 9.63 -2.08 -2.91
N TYR A 100 9.42 -1.34 -4.01
CA TYR A 100 10.20 -1.53 -5.24
C TYR A 100 11.44 -0.64 -5.29
N VAL A 101 11.47 0.44 -4.52
CA VAL A 101 12.55 1.45 -4.57
C VAL A 101 13.43 1.50 -3.33
N ASN A 102 12.89 1.11 -2.16
CA ASN A 102 13.57 1.23 -0.87
C ASN A 102 13.95 -0.14 -0.31
N HIS A 103 15.05 -0.71 -0.82
CA HIS A 103 15.66 -1.92 -0.28
C HIS A 103 17.06 -1.65 0.25
N LEU A 104 17.36 -2.25 1.40
CA LEU A 104 18.71 -2.44 1.88
C LEU A 104 19.12 -3.89 1.57
N ALA A 105 19.99 -4.08 0.58
CA ALA A 105 20.44 -5.40 0.16
C ALA A 105 21.28 -6.05 1.26
N VAL A 106 20.90 -7.24 1.73
CA VAL A 106 21.68 -8.08 2.65
C VAL A 106 22.46 -9.12 1.86
N HIS A 107 21.86 -9.69 0.82
CA HIS A 107 22.46 -10.59 -0.14
C HIS A 107 21.93 -10.27 -1.53
N ASP A 108 22.77 -9.78 -2.43
CA ASP A 108 22.36 -9.43 -3.78
C ASP A 108 23.55 -9.49 -4.75
N PRO A 109 24.10 -10.69 -5.01
CA PRO A 109 25.28 -10.84 -5.85
C PRO A 109 25.05 -10.45 -7.33
N GLY A 110 23.78 -10.46 -7.77
CA GLY A 110 23.38 -10.13 -9.14
C GLY A 110 22.85 -8.71 -9.34
N GLY A 111 22.76 -7.89 -8.30
CA GLY A 111 22.21 -6.53 -8.39
C GLY A 111 20.70 -6.50 -8.65
N PHE A 112 19.97 -7.49 -8.13
CA PHE A 112 18.53 -7.64 -8.38
C PHE A 112 17.72 -6.42 -7.92
N PHE A 113 18.00 -5.89 -6.72
CA PHE A 113 17.24 -4.74 -6.20
C PHE A 113 17.51 -3.45 -6.98
N HIS A 114 18.70 -3.30 -7.57
CA HIS A 114 18.95 -2.21 -8.51
C HIS A 114 18.11 -2.36 -9.78
N LYS A 115 18.02 -3.58 -10.34
CA LYS A 115 17.18 -3.87 -11.50
C LYS A 115 15.70 -3.67 -11.19
N LEU A 116 15.22 -4.12 -10.02
CA LEU A 116 13.85 -3.96 -9.56
C LEU A 116 13.44 -2.48 -9.54
N ARG A 117 14.26 -1.65 -8.89
CA ARG A 117 14.07 -0.20 -8.85
C ARG A 117 14.01 0.40 -10.24
N HIS A 118 14.94 0.06 -11.12
CA HIS A 118 14.97 0.59 -12.48
C HIS A 118 13.72 0.22 -13.29
N VAL A 119 13.24 -1.03 -13.17
CA VAL A 119 11.99 -1.46 -13.82
C VAL A 119 10.82 -0.64 -13.30
N HIS A 120 10.73 -0.41 -11.99
CA HIS A 120 9.65 0.38 -11.41
C HIS A 120 9.70 1.86 -11.85
N GLU A 121 10.87 2.49 -11.77
CA GLU A 121 11.05 3.89 -12.17
C GLU A 121 10.72 4.09 -13.65
N ALA A 122 11.15 3.16 -14.52
CA ALA A 122 10.81 3.19 -15.95
C ALA A 122 9.29 3.03 -16.17
N ALA A 123 8.65 2.10 -15.46
CA ALA A 123 7.19 1.93 -15.57
C ALA A 123 6.42 3.19 -15.15
N VAL A 124 6.85 3.87 -14.10
CA VAL A 124 6.24 5.14 -13.64
C VAL A 124 6.48 6.27 -14.65
N GLU A 125 7.67 6.36 -15.24
CA GLU A 125 8.01 7.36 -16.24
C GLU A 125 7.25 7.16 -17.55
N GLU A 126 7.10 5.91 -17.99
CA GLU A 126 6.42 5.54 -19.23
C GLU A 126 4.89 5.56 -19.10
N ALA A 127 4.35 5.39 -17.88
CA ALA A 127 2.91 5.38 -17.64
C ALA A 127 2.28 6.73 -17.95
N GLY A 128 1.36 6.74 -18.91
CA GLY A 128 0.53 7.89 -19.20
C GLY A 128 -0.46 8.23 -18.06
N PRO A 129 -1.07 9.42 -18.10
CA PRO A 129 -2.05 9.82 -17.10
C PRO A 129 -3.26 8.88 -17.04
N GLU A 130 -3.60 8.23 -18.15
CA GLU A 130 -4.71 7.29 -18.27
C GLU A 130 -4.53 6.03 -17.43
N VAL A 131 -3.29 5.56 -17.24
CA VAL A 131 -2.98 4.38 -16.40
C VAL A 131 -3.30 4.67 -14.95
N PHE A 132 -2.83 5.80 -14.43
CA PHE A 132 -3.11 6.24 -13.07
C PHE A 132 -4.59 6.57 -12.89
N ALA A 133 -5.23 7.19 -13.88
CA ALA A 133 -6.66 7.50 -13.84
C ALA A 133 -7.51 6.21 -13.80
N ALA A 134 -7.17 5.19 -14.60
CA ALA A 134 -7.87 3.90 -14.56
C ALA A 134 -7.75 3.21 -13.20
N ALA A 135 -6.56 3.20 -12.60
CA ALA A 135 -6.33 2.66 -11.26
C ALA A 135 -7.11 3.44 -10.19
N ALA A 136 -7.09 4.78 -10.25
CA ALA A 136 -7.86 5.64 -9.34
C ALA A 136 -9.38 5.43 -9.48
N GLY A 137 -9.86 5.22 -10.71
CA GLY A 137 -11.26 4.92 -11.00
C GLY A 137 -11.72 3.62 -10.35
N PHE A 138 -10.88 2.58 -10.39
CA PHE A 138 -11.16 1.32 -9.71
C PHE A 138 -11.34 1.54 -8.20
N ASP A 139 -10.40 2.22 -7.53
CA ASP A 139 -10.48 2.48 -6.10
C ASP A 139 -11.67 3.38 -5.75
N LEU A 140 -12.02 4.34 -6.61
CA LEU A 140 -13.17 5.20 -6.41
C LEU A 140 -14.48 4.41 -6.44
N VAL A 141 -14.62 3.42 -7.34
CA VAL A 141 -15.79 2.51 -7.36
C VAL A 141 -15.87 1.68 -6.08
N GLN A 142 -14.73 1.16 -5.58
CA GLN A 142 -14.69 0.43 -4.31
C GLN A 142 -15.09 1.35 -3.14
N LEU A 143 -14.62 2.59 -3.13
CA LEU A 143 -15.01 3.59 -2.12
C LEU A 143 -16.52 3.84 -2.12
N LEU A 144 -17.16 3.94 -3.29
CA LEU A 144 -18.62 4.10 -3.39
C LEU A 144 -19.38 2.92 -2.77
N SER A 145 -18.87 1.70 -2.94
CA SER A 145 -19.41 0.50 -2.31
C SER A 145 -19.32 0.56 -0.77
N TRP A 146 -18.17 0.94 -0.25
CA TRP A 146 -17.97 1.07 1.20
C TRP A 146 -18.74 2.26 1.80
N ASP A 147 -18.90 3.37 1.08
CA ASP A 147 -19.80 4.47 1.50
C ASP A 147 -21.24 4.00 1.62
N ALA A 148 -21.73 3.21 0.67
CA ALA A 148 -23.08 2.63 0.75
C ALA A 148 -23.22 1.68 1.96
N THR A 149 -22.19 0.84 2.22
CA THR A 149 -22.15 -0.06 3.36
C THR A 149 -22.16 0.72 4.69
N ALA A 150 -21.32 1.76 4.81
CA ALA A 150 -21.26 2.59 6.02
C ALA A 150 -22.60 3.25 6.34
N ARG A 151 -23.26 3.82 5.34
CA ARG A 151 -24.59 4.44 5.48
C ARG A 151 -25.67 3.42 5.86
N GLY A 152 -25.67 2.26 5.20
CA GLY A 152 -26.64 1.20 5.50
C GLY A 152 -26.49 0.65 6.93
N ALA A 153 -25.26 0.44 7.36
CA ALA A 153 -24.94 -0.03 8.72
C ALA A 153 -25.28 1.02 9.80
N GLU A 154 -24.99 2.29 9.55
CA GLU A 154 -25.35 3.39 10.46
C GLU A 154 -26.87 3.47 10.65
N LEU A 155 -27.63 3.44 9.56
CA LEU A 155 -29.11 3.44 9.60
C LEU A 155 -29.68 2.22 10.32
N ALA A 156 -29.02 1.08 10.26
CA ALA A 156 -29.42 -0.14 10.97
C ALA A 156 -28.94 -0.15 12.44
N GLY A 157 -28.16 0.82 12.89
CA GLY A 157 -27.55 0.83 14.22
C GLY A 157 -26.39 -0.17 14.39
N ASP A 158 -25.88 -0.75 13.31
CA ASP A 158 -24.71 -1.64 13.32
C ASP A 158 -23.43 -0.81 13.28
N LEU A 159 -23.03 -0.31 14.46
CA LEU A 159 -21.87 0.56 14.60
C LEU A 159 -20.54 -0.15 14.25
N LEU A 160 -20.47 -1.47 14.46
CA LEU A 160 -19.24 -2.23 14.15
C LEU A 160 -19.00 -2.29 12.64
N THR A 161 -20.02 -2.66 11.88
CA THR A 161 -19.94 -2.67 10.40
C THR A 161 -19.73 -1.25 9.86
N ALA A 162 -20.40 -0.25 10.42
CA ALA A 162 -20.21 1.15 10.01
C ALA A 162 -18.74 1.58 10.19
N GLN A 163 -18.13 1.32 11.36
CA GLN A 163 -16.74 1.68 11.61
C GLN A 163 -15.74 0.92 10.72
N ALA A 164 -15.98 -0.37 10.45
CA ALA A 164 -15.15 -1.12 9.51
C ALA A 164 -15.20 -0.51 8.10
N ALA A 165 -16.40 -0.21 7.61
CA ALA A 165 -16.60 0.39 6.30
C ALA A 165 -15.96 1.80 6.19
N LEU A 166 -16.02 2.61 7.25
CA LEU A 166 -15.39 3.93 7.30
C LEU A 166 -13.87 3.84 7.17
N LYS A 167 -13.23 2.84 7.80
CA LYS A 167 -11.77 2.63 7.71
C LYS A 167 -11.36 2.24 6.29
N GLU A 168 -12.06 1.28 5.68
CA GLU A 168 -11.80 0.87 4.30
C GLU A 168 -11.97 2.03 3.32
N ALA A 169 -13.06 2.79 3.44
CA ALA A 169 -13.29 3.96 2.61
C ALA A 169 -12.22 5.05 2.78
N ALA A 170 -11.69 5.24 3.99
CA ALA A 170 -10.62 6.21 4.23
C ALA A 170 -9.31 5.79 3.53
N VAL A 171 -8.98 4.50 3.54
CA VAL A 171 -7.81 3.98 2.82
C VAL A 171 -7.97 4.17 1.31
N LEU A 172 -9.13 3.79 0.75
CA LEU A 172 -9.40 3.95 -0.67
C LEU A 172 -9.37 5.43 -1.12
N ALA A 173 -9.88 6.35 -0.29
CA ALA A 173 -9.77 7.77 -0.57
C ALA A 173 -8.30 8.23 -0.65
N ALA A 174 -7.43 7.69 0.21
CA ALA A 174 -6.00 7.98 0.15
C ALA A 174 -5.36 7.40 -1.12
N LEU A 175 -5.72 6.19 -1.53
CA LEU A 175 -5.24 5.59 -2.77
C LEU A 175 -5.66 6.41 -4.01
N VAL A 176 -6.94 6.81 -4.11
CA VAL A 176 -7.43 7.68 -5.19
C VAL A 176 -6.62 8.97 -5.29
N VAL A 177 -6.36 9.63 -4.15
CA VAL A 177 -5.57 10.87 -4.11
C VAL A 177 -4.11 10.60 -4.48
N GLY A 178 -3.51 9.53 -3.96
CA GLY A 178 -2.13 9.13 -4.27
C GLY A 178 -1.92 8.84 -5.76
N LEU A 179 -2.85 8.12 -6.39
CA LEU A 179 -2.85 7.83 -7.81
C LEU A 179 -3.03 9.10 -8.65
N HIS A 180 -4.01 9.94 -8.30
CA HIS A 180 -4.23 11.21 -8.99
C HIS A 180 -3.01 12.14 -8.93
N THR A 181 -2.33 12.22 -7.78
CA THR A 181 -1.15 13.06 -7.59
C THR A 181 0.16 12.35 -7.94
N ARG A 182 0.11 11.08 -8.33
CA ARG A 182 1.27 10.19 -8.55
C ARG A 182 2.24 10.21 -7.36
N THR A 183 1.68 10.16 -6.16
CA THR A 183 2.44 10.24 -4.91
C THR A 183 2.49 8.88 -4.25
N PRO A 184 3.67 8.24 -4.14
CA PRO A 184 3.83 7.04 -3.35
C PRO A 184 3.83 7.36 -1.85
N TYR A 185 3.33 6.44 -1.06
CA TYR A 185 3.29 6.54 0.39
C TYR A 185 4.25 5.53 1.03
N ARG A 186 4.91 5.93 2.11
CA ARG A 186 5.84 5.06 2.86
C ARG A 186 5.14 3.93 3.58
N ASN A 187 3.92 4.17 4.04
CA ASN A 187 3.06 3.23 4.74
C ASN A 187 1.64 3.79 4.85
N LEU A 188 0.73 3.02 5.44
CA LEU A 188 -0.67 3.42 5.63
C LEU A 188 -0.81 4.70 6.46
N SER A 189 -0.08 4.82 7.57
CA SER A 189 -0.13 6.02 8.43
C SER A 189 0.26 7.28 7.64
N HIS A 190 1.36 7.21 6.87
CA HIS A 190 1.78 8.30 6.00
C HIS A 190 0.71 8.62 4.94
N ALA A 191 0.09 7.61 4.32
CA ALA A 191 -0.99 7.80 3.35
C ALA A 191 -2.15 8.60 3.92
N LEU A 192 -2.64 8.22 5.11
CA LEU A 192 -3.77 8.89 5.77
C LEU A 192 -3.43 10.35 6.12
N HIS A 193 -2.25 10.60 6.70
CA HIS A 193 -1.83 11.95 7.08
C HIS A 193 -1.54 12.85 5.87
N ALA A 194 -0.85 12.35 4.86
CA ALA A 194 -0.54 13.10 3.65
C ALA A 194 -1.83 13.47 2.90
N THR A 195 -2.78 12.54 2.81
CA THR A 195 -4.09 12.76 2.18
C THR A 195 -4.91 13.81 2.93
N ALA A 196 -4.89 13.79 4.27
CA ALA A 196 -5.55 14.82 5.09
C ALA A 196 -4.93 16.22 4.96
N ALA A 197 -3.66 16.30 4.58
CA ALA A 197 -2.90 17.53 4.41
C ALA A 197 -2.92 18.10 2.99
N THR A 198 -3.22 17.24 1.98
CA THR A 198 -3.17 17.65 0.57
C THR A 198 -4.32 18.57 0.19
N GLY A 199 -4.05 19.48 -0.74
CA GLY A 199 -5.08 20.28 -1.41
C GLY A 199 -5.58 19.69 -2.75
N ALA A 200 -5.11 18.51 -3.15
CA ALA A 200 -5.35 17.96 -4.49
C ALA A 200 -6.85 17.79 -4.83
N ALA A 201 -7.65 17.27 -3.90
CA ALA A 201 -9.11 17.16 -4.06
C ALA A 201 -9.88 18.37 -3.49
N GLY A 202 -9.19 19.46 -3.17
CA GLY A 202 -9.75 20.71 -2.67
C GLY A 202 -9.94 20.77 -1.14
N PRO A 203 -10.20 21.99 -0.62
CA PRO A 203 -10.27 22.22 0.83
C PRO A 203 -11.46 21.52 1.50
N ALA A 204 -12.57 21.36 0.79
CA ALA A 204 -13.74 20.65 1.29
C ALA A 204 -13.47 19.18 1.53
N PHE A 205 -12.69 18.54 0.64
CA PHE A 205 -12.21 17.18 0.81
C PHE A 205 -11.31 17.07 2.04
N ALA A 206 -10.28 17.91 2.15
CA ALA A 206 -9.31 17.84 3.25
C ALA A 206 -9.98 18.03 4.62
N GLU A 207 -10.99 18.91 4.73
CA GLU A 207 -11.78 19.06 5.94
C GLU A 207 -12.61 17.82 6.26
N ALA A 208 -13.35 17.32 5.27
CA ALA A 208 -14.18 16.12 5.42
C ALA A 208 -13.33 14.90 5.77
N TYR A 209 -12.21 14.72 5.10
CA TYR A 209 -11.31 13.59 5.33
C TYR A 209 -10.69 13.61 6.73
N ARG A 210 -10.28 14.77 7.25
CA ARG A 210 -9.83 14.90 8.65
C ARG A 210 -10.91 14.52 9.66
N ARG A 211 -12.18 14.90 9.41
CA ARG A 211 -13.30 14.51 10.27
C ARG A 211 -13.61 13.02 10.19
N LEU A 212 -13.45 12.41 9.01
CA LEU A 212 -13.58 10.96 8.83
C LEU A 212 -12.54 10.21 9.68
N LEU A 213 -11.33 10.72 9.77
CA LEU A 213 -10.23 10.12 10.54
C LEU A 213 -10.25 10.47 12.03
N ASP A 214 -11.15 11.33 12.51
CA ASP A 214 -11.22 11.71 13.92
C ASP A 214 -11.76 10.56 14.77
N PRO A 215 -10.94 9.91 15.61
CA PRO A 215 -11.37 8.76 16.41
C PRO A 215 -12.32 9.15 17.55
N THR A 216 -12.50 10.44 17.81
CA THR A 216 -13.39 10.97 18.87
C THR A 216 -14.75 11.36 18.32
N ALA A 217 -14.92 11.40 17.00
CA ALA A 217 -16.17 11.75 16.36
C ALA A 217 -17.19 10.60 16.48
N GLU A 218 -18.45 10.96 16.65
CA GLU A 218 -19.56 9.99 16.59
C GLU A 218 -19.62 9.33 15.19
N PRO A 219 -19.92 8.02 15.08
CA PRO A 219 -19.99 7.32 13.81
C PRO A 219 -20.90 7.98 12.76
N ALA A 220 -22.04 8.52 13.17
CA ALA A 220 -22.95 9.24 12.28
C ALA A 220 -22.28 10.48 11.65
N LEU A 221 -21.46 11.22 12.42
CA LEU A 221 -20.70 12.35 11.90
C LEU A 221 -19.58 11.92 10.97
N GLN A 222 -18.95 10.78 11.22
CA GLN A 222 -17.94 10.21 10.32
C GLN A 222 -18.56 9.73 9.00
N VAL A 223 -19.75 9.10 9.03
CA VAL A 223 -20.51 8.72 7.83
C VAL A 223 -20.86 9.96 7.00
N LEU A 224 -21.32 11.04 7.64
CA LEU A 224 -21.59 12.31 6.96
C LEU A 224 -20.30 12.90 6.34
N ALA A 225 -19.19 12.81 7.05
CA ALA A 225 -17.89 13.28 6.58
C ALA A 225 -17.41 12.45 5.37
N LEU A 226 -17.58 11.11 5.41
CA LEU A 226 -17.31 10.24 4.26
C LEU A 226 -18.12 10.66 3.03
N GLY A 227 -19.43 10.92 3.18
CA GLY A 227 -20.27 11.40 2.09
C GLY A 227 -19.73 12.67 1.45
N ARG A 228 -19.29 13.65 2.24
CA ARG A 228 -18.68 14.89 1.73
C ARG A 228 -17.32 14.65 1.04
N ALA A 229 -16.49 13.77 1.59
CA ALA A 229 -15.22 13.41 0.98
C ALA A 229 -15.44 12.71 -0.37
N ARG A 230 -16.39 11.77 -0.43
CA ARG A 230 -16.84 11.11 -1.66
C ARG A 230 -17.28 12.14 -2.71
N ASP A 231 -18.16 13.07 -2.39
CA ASP A 231 -18.69 14.05 -3.34
C ASP A 231 -17.58 14.94 -3.89
N ALA A 232 -16.58 15.28 -3.08
CA ALA A 232 -15.40 16.01 -3.53
C ALA A 232 -14.53 15.17 -4.47
N LEU A 233 -14.35 13.86 -4.20
CA LEU A 233 -13.62 12.96 -5.09
C LEU A 233 -14.36 12.71 -6.41
N LEU A 234 -15.69 12.61 -6.41
CA LEU A 234 -16.49 12.53 -7.63
C LEU A 234 -16.33 13.81 -8.48
N THR A 235 -16.37 14.97 -7.84
CA THR A 235 -16.10 16.25 -8.52
C THR A 235 -14.70 16.30 -9.13
N LEU A 236 -13.69 15.79 -8.40
CA LEU A 236 -12.34 15.64 -8.92
C LEU A 236 -12.32 14.70 -10.12
N ALA A 237 -12.95 13.54 -10.01
CA ALA A 237 -12.97 12.52 -11.05
C ALA A 237 -13.61 13.04 -12.35
N ASP A 238 -14.74 13.74 -12.25
CA ASP A 238 -15.41 14.35 -13.39
C ASP A 238 -14.55 15.41 -14.06
N ARG A 239 -13.84 16.23 -13.29
CA ARG A 239 -12.95 17.28 -13.81
C ARG A 239 -11.71 16.72 -14.50
N GLU A 240 -11.11 15.68 -13.93
CA GLU A 240 -9.83 15.11 -14.39
C GLU A 240 -10.02 13.92 -15.34
N GLY A 241 -11.26 13.53 -15.62
CA GLY A 241 -11.56 12.40 -16.51
C GLY A 241 -11.20 11.03 -15.93
N ILE A 242 -11.24 10.87 -14.59
CA ILE A 242 -11.03 9.57 -13.94
C ILE A 242 -12.24 8.67 -14.22
N PRO A 243 -12.05 7.48 -14.84
CA PRO A 243 -13.17 6.65 -15.28
C PRO A 243 -13.73 5.84 -14.09
N TYR A 244 -14.89 6.21 -13.58
CA TYR A 244 -15.58 5.48 -12.49
C TYR A 244 -17.02 5.09 -12.83
N GLN A 245 -17.51 5.47 -13.99
CA GLN A 245 -18.86 5.19 -14.44
C GLN A 245 -18.85 4.34 -15.72
N ALA A 246 -19.73 3.36 -15.76
CA ALA A 246 -20.02 2.63 -16.98
C ALA A 246 -21.22 3.27 -17.71
N PRO A 247 -21.23 3.33 -19.05
CA PRO A 247 -22.34 3.91 -19.81
C PRO A 247 -23.64 3.11 -19.73
N GLY A 248 -23.59 1.91 -19.17
CA GLY A 248 -24.73 1.01 -18.97
C GLY A 248 -24.29 -0.43 -18.70
N LEU A 249 -25.26 -1.33 -18.54
CA LEU A 249 -24.99 -2.75 -18.26
C LEU A 249 -24.24 -3.45 -19.40
N ASP A 250 -24.35 -2.95 -20.64
CA ASP A 250 -23.64 -3.51 -21.80
C ASP A 250 -22.12 -3.40 -21.70
N ALA A 251 -21.61 -2.57 -20.78
CA ALA A 251 -20.18 -2.49 -20.48
C ALA A 251 -19.64 -3.70 -19.70
N PHE A 252 -20.51 -4.60 -19.23
CA PHE A 252 -20.14 -5.81 -18.49
C PHE A 252 -20.16 -7.08 -19.33
N VAL A 253 -20.45 -7.01 -20.64
CA VAL A 253 -20.64 -8.16 -21.54
C VAL A 253 -19.57 -8.21 -22.64
#